data_532eabb5e42a5d78e58b92e37d2fb7bf
#
_entry.id   532eabb5e42a5d78e58b92e37d2fb7bf
#
_cell.length_a   1.000
_cell.length_b   1.000
_cell.length_c   1.000
_cell.angle_alpha   90.00
_cell.angle_beta   90.00
_cell.angle_gamma   90.00
#
_symmetry.space_group_name_H-M   'P 1'
#
loop_
_entity.id
_entity.type
_entity.pdbx_description
1 polymer ?
#
loop_
_entity_poly.entity_id
_entity_poly.type
_entity_poly.pdbx_seq_one_letter_code
_entity_poly.pdbx_strand_id
1 'polypeptide(L)'
;MRLLGREVRLNPEESAAREQIVKAFAQAGLAVPSAREVLAGLRLDRARAQKILQLLLKEGELVKLAEDLVFHRSALARLRELAVKYKSRSNRLNVAAFKEITGLSRKYAIPLLEYLDREHVTRREGDERVIL
;
A
#
# COMPACT_ATOMS: atom_id res chain seq x y z
N MET A 1 -3.35 23.56 -11.80
CA MET A 1 -3.99 23.53 -11.61
C MET A 1 -4.69 22.94 -11.47
N ARG A 2 -5.02 22.97 -11.52
CA ARG A 2 -5.71 22.50 -11.40
C ARG A 2 -6.76 22.36 -11.71
N LEU A 3 -7.27 22.00 -11.77
CA LEU A 3 -8.26 21.79 -12.04
C LEU A 3 -9.03 21.90 -11.92
N LEU A 4 -9.13 22.18 -11.98
CA LEU A 4 -10.05 22.57 -11.80
C LEU A 4 -11.26 22.22 -11.36
N GLY A 5 -11.72 22.64 -10.81
CA GLY A 5 -13.04 22.64 -10.31
C GLY A 5 -13.72 21.36 -10.11
N ARG A 6 -13.02 20.34 -10.22
CA ARG A 6 -13.55 19.13 -10.00
C ARG A 6 -13.12 18.56 -8.79
N GLU A 7 -12.39 19.20 -7.93
CA GLU A 7 -11.98 18.68 -6.70
C GLU A 7 -13.12 18.42 -5.85
N VAL A 8 -13.10 17.30 -5.13
CA VAL A 8 -14.08 17.00 -4.10
C VAL A 8 -13.71 17.85 -2.90
N ARG A 9 -14.61 18.71 -2.49
CA ARG A 9 -14.37 19.54 -1.33
C ARG A 9 -14.75 18.81 -0.08
N LEU A 10 -13.77 18.63 0.80
CA LEU A 10 -13.99 18.03 2.10
C LEU A 10 -14.20 19.10 3.14
N ASN A 11 -15.10 18.87 4.10
CA ASN A 11 -15.24 19.79 5.21
C ASN A 11 -14.06 19.56 6.18
N PRO A 12 -13.87 20.43 7.20
CA PRO A 12 -12.72 20.29 8.10
C PRO A 12 -12.59 18.93 8.77
N GLU A 13 -13.71 18.31 9.14
CA GLU A 13 -13.67 16.99 9.75
C GLU A 13 -13.20 15.94 8.77
N GLU A 14 -13.67 16.02 7.55
CA GLU A 14 -13.28 15.08 6.50
C GLU A 14 -11.84 15.26 6.09
N SER A 15 -11.37 16.50 6.03
CA SER A 15 -9.97 16.79 5.73
C SER A 15 -9.06 16.24 6.82
N ALA A 16 -9.44 16.39 8.08
CA ALA A 16 -8.67 15.84 9.18
C ALA A 16 -8.64 14.32 9.13
N ALA A 17 -9.77 13.72 8.80
CA ALA A 17 -9.85 12.26 8.66
C ALA A 17 -8.97 11.76 7.52
N ARG A 18 -8.96 12.48 6.39
CA ARG A 18 -8.12 12.15 5.25
C ARG A 18 -6.65 12.13 5.66
N GLU A 19 -6.22 13.15 6.38
CA GLU A 19 -4.84 13.22 6.85
C GLU A 19 -4.51 12.08 7.82
N GLN A 20 -5.45 11.73 8.71
CA GLN A 20 -5.24 10.63 9.63
C GLN A 20 -5.08 9.30 8.90
N ILE A 21 -5.91 9.07 7.89
CA ILE A 21 -5.81 7.83 7.10
C ILE A 21 -4.47 7.76 6.38
N VAL A 22 -4.10 8.82 5.67
CA VAL A 22 -2.84 8.87 4.93
C VAL A 22 -1.67 8.66 5.88
N LYS A 23 -1.67 9.36 7.01
CA LYS A 23 -0.60 9.28 7.98
C LYS A 23 -0.48 7.88 8.59
N ALA A 24 -1.61 7.27 8.91
CA ALA A 24 -1.61 5.93 9.49
C ALA A 24 -0.93 4.91 8.57
N PHE A 25 -1.27 4.94 7.28
CA PHE A 25 -0.67 4.01 6.34
C PHE A 25 0.76 4.39 5.97
N ALA A 26 1.05 5.67 5.82
CA ALA A 26 2.41 6.11 5.50
C ALA A 26 3.39 5.76 6.60
N GLN A 27 3.00 5.98 7.86
CA GLN A 27 3.86 5.67 8.99
C GLN A 27 4.02 4.17 9.24
N ALA A 28 3.01 3.40 8.89
CA ALA A 28 3.07 1.95 9.06
C ALA A 28 4.01 1.28 8.07
N GLY A 29 4.32 1.94 6.96
CA GLY A 29 5.17 1.36 5.93
C GLY A 29 4.50 0.17 5.29
N LEU A 30 5.16 -0.99 5.35
CA LEU A 30 4.62 -2.21 4.75
C LEU A 30 3.85 -3.07 5.76
N ALA A 31 4.04 -2.84 7.05
CA ALA A 31 3.33 -3.58 8.10
C ALA A 31 2.06 -2.82 8.49
N VAL A 32 1.16 -2.66 7.54
CA VAL A 32 -0.03 -1.82 7.74
C VAL A 32 -1.07 -2.48 8.64
N PRO A 33 -1.84 -1.64 9.39
CA PRO A 33 -2.98 -2.16 10.12
C PRO A 33 -4.11 -2.47 9.16
N SER A 34 -5.14 -3.15 9.64
CA SER A 34 -6.33 -3.41 8.85
C SER A 34 -6.98 -2.07 8.48
N ALA A 35 -7.39 -1.93 7.23
CA ALA A 35 -8.08 -0.71 6.79
C ALA A 35 -9.33 -0.48 7.62
N ARG A 36 -10.02 -1.54 7.98
CA ARG A 36 -11.21 -1.47 8.82
C ARG A 36 -10.90 -0.86 10.18
N GLU A 37 -9.78 -1.22 10.78
CA GLU A 37 -9.36 -0.67 12.07
C GLU A 37 -9.05 0.81 11.97
N VAL A 38 -8.38 1.22 10.90
CA VAL A 38 -8.04 2.62 10.69
C VAL A 38 -9.31 3.45 10.57
N LEU A 39 -10.27 2.98 9.78
CA LEU A 39 -11.53 3.70 9.60
C LEU A 39 -12.36 3.75 10.89
N ALA A 40 -12.32 2.67 11.66
CA ALA A 40 -13.07 2.61 12.92
C ALA A 40 -12.53 3.59 13.96
N GLY A 41 -11.27 3.98 13.84
CA GLY A 41 -10.65 4.94 14.76
C GLY A 41 -10.94 6.40 14.44
N LEU A 42 -11.62 6.67 13.33
CA LEU A 42 -11.95 8.03 12.95
C LEU A 42 -13.22 8.50 13.64
N ARG A 43 -13.36 9.81 13.74
CA ARG A 43 -14.54 10.42 14.34
C ARG A 43 -15.67 10.63 13.35
N LEU A 44 -15.62 9.95 12.21
CA LEU A 44 -16.64 10.04 11.19
C LEU A 44 -17.47 8.75 11.20
N ASP A 45 -18.68 8.84 10.67
CA ASP A 45 -19.47 7.62 10.52
C ASP A 45 -18.81 6.77 9.44
N ARG A 46 -19.15 5.50 9.45
CA ARG A 46 -18.52 4.52 8.59
C ARG A 46 -18.65 4.86 7.10
N ALA A 47 -19.81 5.32 6.69
CA ALA A 47 -20.05 5.63 5.29
C ALA A 47 -19.16 6.77 4.80
N ARG A 48 -19.00 7.81 5.60
CA ARG A 48 -18.17 8.94 5.24
C ARG A 48 -16.70 8.56 5.23
N ALA A 49 -16.25 7.80 6.24
CA ALA A 49 -14.88 7.33 6.30
C ALA A 49 -14.56 6.48 5.09
N GLN A 50 -15.48 5.60 4.68
CA GLN A 50 -15.30 4.76 3.52
C GLN A 50 -15.18 5.57 2.24
N LYS A 51 -15.96 6.64 2.11
CA LYS A 51 -15.88 7.51 0.95
C LYS A 51 -14.52 8.18 0.83
N ILE A 52 -13.96 8.61 1.95
CA ILE A 52 -12.65 9.24 1.95
C ILE A 52 -11.59 8.22 1.54
N LEU A 53 -11.68 7.00 2.04
CA LEU A 53 -10.76 5.94 1.64
C LEU A 53 -10.85 5.69 0.15
N GLN A 54 -12.06 5.61 -0.40
CA GLN A 54 -12.26 5.39 -1.83
C GLN A 54 -11.65 6.52 -2.65
N LEU A 55 -11.78 7.75 -2.17
CA LEU A 55 -11.19 8.91 -2.83
C LEU A 55 -9.67 8.80 -2.88
N LEU A 56 -9.05 8.42 -1.76
CA LEU A 56 -7.60 8.25 -1.69
C LEU A 56 -7.11 7.13 -2.62
N LEU A 57 -7.88 6.06 -2.73
CA LEU A 57 -7.55 4.97 -3.65
C LEU A 57 -7.66 5.43 -5.09
N LYS A 58 -8.67 6.23 -5.39
CA LYS A 58 -8.89 6.74 -6.73
C LYS A 58 -7.78 7.72 -7.15
N GLU A 59 -7.30 8.50 -6.19
CA GLU A 59 -6.22 9.45 -6.45
C GLU A 59 -4.85 8.79 -6.56
N GLY A 60 -4.76 7.54 -6.17
CA GLY A 60 -3.49 6.82 -6.20
C GLY A 60 -2.60 7.09 -4.99
N GLU A 61 -3.08 7.84 -4.02
CA GLU A 61 -2.33 8.11 -2.79
C GLU A 61 -2.18 6.82 -1.99
N LEU A 62 -3.24 6.01 -1.96
CA LEU A 62 -3.23 4.69 -1.34
C LEU A 62 -3.50 3.64 -2.41
N VAL A 63 -2.98 2.45 -2.20
CA VAL A 63 -3.14 1.34 -3.13
C VAL A 63 -3.66 0.13 -2.37
N LYS A 64 -4.77 -0.43 -2.83
CA LYS A 64 -5.37 -1.60 -2.21
C LYS A 64 -4.82 -2.85 -2.90
N LEU A 65 -4.16 -3.70 -2.15
CA LEU A 65 -3.58 -4.93 -2.69
C LEU A 65 -4.37 -6.18 -2.32
N ALA A 66 -5.10 -6.13 -1.21
CA ALA A 66 -5.96 -7.23 -0.80
C ALA A 66 -7.15 -6.62 -0.09
N GLU A 67 -8.15 -7.42 0.20
CA GLU A 67 -9.41 -6.93 0.74
C GLU A 67 -9.28 -5.94 1.89
N ASP A 68 -8.39 -6.20 2.82
CA ASP A 68 -8.21 -5.34 3.97
C ASP A 68 -6.78 -4.81 4.10
N LEU A 69 -6.01 -4.88 3.02
CA LEU A 69 -4.64 -4.40 3.00
C LEU A 69 -4.50 -3.24 2.03
N VAL A 70 -4.26 -2.07 2.60
CA VAL A 70 -4.07 -0.85 1.85
C VAL A 70 -2.70 -0.29 2.24
N PHE A 71 -1.93 0.13 1.24
CA PHE A 71 -0.59 0.66 1.46
C PHE A 71 -0.47 2.05 0.89
N HIS A 72 0.33 2.89 1.54
CA HIS A 72 0.63 4.20 1.00
C HIS A 72 1.61 4.03 -0.15
N ARG A 73 1.45 4.84 -1.20
CA ARG A 73 2.31 4.72 -2.39
C ARG A 73 3.80 4.84 -2.08
N SER A 74 4.17 5.63 -1.07
CA SER A 74 5.58 5.77 -0.70
C SER A 74 6.17 4.47 -0.16
N ALA A 75 5.36 3.68 0.55
CA ALA A 75 5.81 2.38 1.05
C ALA A 75 6.07 1.42 -0.10
N LEU A 76 5.20 1.45 -1.11
CA LEU A 76 5.36 0.60 -2.29
C LEU A 76 6.56 1.02 -3.13
N ALA A 77 6.87 2.31 -3.18
CA ALA A 77 8.06 2.79 -3.87
C ALA A 77 9.32 2.25 -3.18
N ARG A 78 9.34 2.24 -1.85
CA ARG A 78 10.46 1.68 -1.09
C ARG A 78 10.59 0.19 -1.33
N LEU A 79 9.47 -0.49 -1.45
CA LEU A 79 9.45 -1.92 -1.72
C LEU A 79 10.14 -2.22 -3.04
N ARG A 80 9.85 -1.42 -4.07
CA ARG A 80 10.47 -1.59 -5.38
C ARG A 80 11.99 -1.37 -5.28
N GLU A 81 12.41 -0.37 -4.51
CA GLU A 81 13.83 -0.12 -4.30
C GLU A 81 14.51 -1.28 -3.59
N LEU A 82 13.84 -1.87 -2.60
CA LEU A 82 14.38 -3.02 -1.90
C LEU A 82 14.56 -4.21 -2.83
N ALA A 83 13.59 -4.44 -3.72
CA ALA A 83 13.67 -5.53 -4.68
C ALA A 83 14.84 -5.30 -5.64
N VAL A 84 14.99 -4.08 -6.15
CA VAL A 84 16.06 -3.74 -7.06
C VAL A 84 17.43 -3.89 -6.39
N LYS A 85 17.53 -3.48 -5.13
CA LYS A 85 18.77 -3.65 -4.38
C LYS A 85 19.10 -5.12 -4.14
N TYR A 86 18.09 -5.92 -3.85
CA TYR A 86 18.29 -7.33 -3.60
C TYR A 86 18.80 -8.04 -4.84
N LYS A 87 18.49 -7.52 -6.02
CA LYS A 87 18.96 -8.09 -7.28
C LYS A 87 20.48 -8.20 -7.35
N SER A 88 21.19 -7.29 -6.69
CA SER A 88 22.65 -7.33 -6.66
C SER A 88 23.18 -8.55 -5.90
N ARG A 89 22.34 -9.14 -5.03
CA ARG A 89 22.72 -10.34 -4.26
C ARG A 89 22.17 -11.58 -4.94
N SER A 90 20.98 -11.52 -5.48
CA SER A 90 20.32 -12.64 -6.13
C SER A 90 19.17 -12.10 -6.97
N ASN A 91 19.00 -12.62 -8.17
CA ASN A 91 17.87 -12.23 -8.99
C ASN A 91 16.65 -13.10 -8.71
N ARG A 92 16.77 -14.04 -7.76
CA ARG A 92 15.65 -14.89 -7.37
C ARG A 92 15.12 -14.51 -6.02
N LEU A 93 13.79 -14.38 -5.94
CA LEU A 93 13.12 -13.94 -4.73
C LEU A 93 11.96 -14.88 -4.43
N ASN A 94 12.02 -15.56 -3.29
CA ASN A 94 10.92 -16.38 -2.83
C ASN A 94 10.33 -15.76 -1.56
N VAL A 95 9.25 -16.36 -1.05
CA VAL A 95 8.56 -15.83 0.14
C VAL A 95 9.50 -15.76 1.33
N ALA A 96 10.34 -16.78 1.53
CA ALA A 96 11.27 -16.80 2.66
C ALA A 96 12.27 -15.66 2.59
N ALA A 97 12.87 -15.45 1.41
CA ALA A 97 13.81 -14.36 1.21
C ALA A 97 13.13 -13.00 1.38
N PHE A 98 11.91 -12.86 0.87
CA PHE A 98 11.15 -11.63 1.00
C PHE A 98 10.87 -11.31 2.48
N LYS A 99 10.48 -12.32 3.25
CA LYS A 99 10.23 -12.15 4.67
C LYS A 99 11.51 -11.73 5.41
N GLU A 100 12.64 -12.26 4.99
CA GLU A 100 13.91 -11.94 5.59
C GLU A 100 14.32 -10.49 5.34
N ILE A 101 14.19 -10.01 4.12
CA ILE A 101 14.62 -8.65 3.80
C ILE A 101 13.63 -7.58 4.26
N THR A 102 12.36 -7.92 4.45
CA THR A 102 11.35 -6.96 4.87
C THR A 102 10.94 -7.10 6.33
N GLY A 103 11.16 -8.27 6.92
CA GLY A 103 10.70 -8.55 8.27
C GLY A 103 9.20 -8.75 8.38
N LEU A 104 8.51 -8.89 7.25
CA LEU A 104 7.05 -9.02 7.24
C LEU A 104 6.61 -10.48 7.32
N SER A 105 5.39 -10.68 7.83
CA SER A 105 4.81 -12.01 7.86
C SER A 105 4.25 -12.36 6.48
N ARG A 106 3.92 -13.63 6.29
CA ARG A 106 3.38 -14.13 5.04
C ARG A 106 2.10 -13.40 4.61
N LYS A 107 1.32 -12.95 5.57
CA LYS A 107 0.08 -12.21 5.33
C LYS A 107 0.32 -10.98 4.45
N TYR A 108 1.45 -10.30 4.66
CA TYR A 108 1.80 -9.12 3.86
C TYR A 108 2.64 -9.51 2.65
N ALA A 109 3.49 -10.51 2.80
CA ALA A 109 4.44 -10.89 1.77
C ALA A 109 3.76 -11.32 0.46
N ILE A 110 2.74 -12.15 0.54
CA ILE A 110 2.07 -12.67 -0.66
C ILE A 110 1.46 -11.54 -1.50
N PRO A 111 0.62 -10.65 -0.93
CA PRO A 111 0.04 -9.56 -1.73
C PRO A 111 1.10 -8.61 -2.30
N LEU A 112 2.18 -8.37 -1.53
CA LEU A 112 3.24 -7.47 -1.99
C LEU A 112 4.04 -8.08 -3.13
N LEU A 113 4.30 -9.40 -3.09
CA LEU A 113 4.98 -10.06 -4.18
C LEU A 113 4.13 -10.05 -5.44
N GLU A 114 2.82 -10.24 -5.29
CA GLU A 114 1.90 -10.15 -6.43
C GLU A 114 1.86 -8.75 -7.01
N TYR A 115 1.97 -7.73 -6.17
CA TYR A 115 2.06 -6.36 -6.62
C TYR A 115 3.31 -6.13 -7.47
N LEU A 116 4.45 -6.66 -7.03
CA LEU A 116 5.69 -6.54 -7.79
C LEU A 116 5.58 -7.21 -9.17
N ASP A 117 4.90 -8.37 -9.22
CA ASP A 117 4.66 -9.05 -10.51
C ASP A 117 3.81 -8.18 -11.43
N ARG A 118 2.77 -7.55 -10.87
CA ARG A 118 1.87 -6.70 -11.63
C ARG A 118 2.58 -5.47 -12.19
N GLU A 119 3.53 -4.94 -11.42
CA GLU A 119 4.28 -3.76 -11.82
C GLU A 119 5.51 -4.09 -12.66
N HIS A 120 5.69 -5.36 -13.00
CA HIS A 120 6.80 -5.84 -13.82
C HIS A 120 8.18 -5.60 -13.18
N VAL A 121 8.22 -5.51 -11.86
CA VAL A 121 9.48 -5.49 -11.12
C VAL A 121 10.01 -6.91 -11.01
N THR A 122 9.10 -7.88 -10.90
CA THR A 122 9.43 -9.30 -10.85
C THR A 122 8.57 -10.08 -11.83
N ARG A 123 8.96 -11.33 -12.09
CA ARG A 123 8.20 -12.25 -12.91
C ARG A 123 8.15 -13.58 -12.16
N ARG A 124 6.97 -14.12 -12.00
CA ARG A 124 6.81 -15.39 -11.31
C ARG A 124 7.29 -16.56 -12.16
N GLU A 125 8.11 -17.42 -11.55
CA GLU A 125 8.58 -18.65 -12.18
C GLU A 125 8.44 -19.78 -11.17
N GLY A 126 7.39 -20.59 -11.28
CA GLY A 126 7.12 -21.65 -10.32
C GLY A 126 6.81 -21.07 -8.94
N ASP A 127 7.58 -21.52 -7.94
CA ASP A 127 7.40 -21.06 -6.58
C ASP A 127 8.24 -19.83 -6.25
N GLU A 128 9.04 -19.38 -7.19
CA GLU A 128 9.90 -18.23 -6.99
C GLU A 128 9.61 -17.13 -7.98
N ARG A 129 10.23 -15.99 -7.79
CA ARG A 129 10.12 -14.88 -8.70
C ARG A 129 11.50 -14.45 -9.15
N VAL A 130 11.61 -14.00 -10.37
CA VAL A 130 12.86 -13.46 -10.91
C VAL A 130 12.74 -11.95 -10.90
N ILE A 131 13.73 -11.27 -10.37
CA ILE A 131 13.75 -9.80 -10.35
C ILE A 131 14.27 -9.34 -11.70
N LEU A 132 13.45 -8.58 -12.39
CA LEU A 132 13.75 -8.14 -13.76
C LEU A 132 14.71 -6.97 -13.86
#